data_59a046d207cb9d5d6e92fc194ad0965b
#
_entry.id   59a046d207cb9d5d6e92fc194ad0965b
#
_cell.length_a   1.000
_cell.length_b   1.000
_cell.length_c   1.000
_cell.angle_alpha   90.00
_cell.angle_beta   90.00
_cell.angle_gamma   90.00
#
_symmetry.space_group_name_H-M   'P 1'
#
loop_
_entity.id
_entity.type
_entity.pdbx_description
1 polymer ?
#
loop_
_entity_poly.entity_id
_entity_poly.type
_entity_poly.pdbx_seq_one_letter_code
_entity_poly.pdbx_strand_id
1 'polypeptide(L)'
;QKTSLILALALAFTPAVWAENVNINGTGVSIEANKTPINTAKNSDAVAQLPKDYRFAVPGKFTVAVAGLNQPPLTVFSDDNKTLLGSEVDVARLVADSLGLELNVVPTSWEDWPLGVASGKYDAAISNITVTKARKEKFDFATYRKDSLGFYVKSTSPIKSLQKAEDIAGLRIIVGSGTNQEAILLAWNAENL
;
A
#
# COMPACT_ATOMS: atom_id res chain seq x y z
N GLN A 1 43.04 18.39 58.72
CA GLN A 1 42.68 17.45 57.66
C GLN A 1 41.53 18.05 56.88
N LYS A 2 41.81 18.43 55.60
CA LYS A 2 40.78 18.92 54.63
C LYS A 2 40.37 17.78 53.75
N THR A 3 39.14 17.34 53.89
CA THR A 3 38.55 16.30 53.05
C THR A 3 37.96 16.96 51.80
N SER A 4 38.59 16.77 50.66
CA SER A 4 38.05 17.24 49.36
C SER A 4 37.00 16.27 48.85
N LEU A 5 35.78 16.75 48.69
CA LEU A 5 34.65 16.02 48.08
C LEU A 5 34.76 16.18 46.57
N ILE A 6 35.13 15.12 45.86
CA ILE A 6 35.12 15.08 44.40
C ILE A 6 33.70 14.70 43.96
N LEU A 7 32.97 15.67 43.44
CA LEU A 7 31.67 15.46 42.82
C LEU A 7 31.89 14.93 41.39
N ALA A 8 31.74 13.62 41.18
CA ALA A 8 31.77 13.03 39.85
C ALA A 8 30.43 13.30 39.13
N LEU A 9 30.45 14.23 38.19
CA LEU A 9 29.32 14.48 37.29
C LEU A 9 29.25 13.37 36.24
N ALA A 10 28.41 12.38 36.48
CA ALA A 10 28.10 11.36 35.45
C ALA A 10 27.25 12.00 34.36
N LEU A 11 27.88 12.37 33.24
CA LEU A 11 27.22 12.70 32.02
C LEU A 11 26.60 11.40 31.47
N ALA A 12 25.29 11.22 31.64
CA ALA A 12 24.54 10.20 30.97
C ALA A 12 24.52 10.54 29.46
N PHE A 13 25.41 9.91 28.71
CA PHE A 13 25.28 9.85 27.25
C PHE A 13 24.08 8.99 26.95
N THR A 14 22.92 9.61 26.68
CA THR A 14 21.87 8.94 25.94
C THR A 14 22.40 8.75 24.51
N PRO A 15 22.52 7.52 23.99
CA PRO A 15 22.86 7.34 22.60
C PRO A 15 21.77 8.05 21.78
N ALA A 16 22.15 9.04 21.00
CA ALA A 16 21.29 9.58 19.98
C ALA A 16 20.95 8.39 19.06
N VAL A 17 19.72 7.95 19.09
CA VAL A 17 19.20 7.00 18.11
C VAL A 17 19.21 7.76 16.78
N TRP A 18 20.26 7.59 16.03
CA TRP A 18 20.31 8.04 14.65
C TRP A 18 19.26 7.21 13.91
N ALA A 19 18.27 7.88 13.36
CA ALA A 19 17.35 7.22 12.42
C ALA A 19 18.22 6.64 11.29
N GLU A 20 18.37 5.32 11.29
CA GLU A 20 19.12 4.67 10.22
C GLU A 20 18.43 4.87 8.88
N ASN A 21 19.20 5.09 7.87
CA ASN A 21 18.79 5.50 6.54
C ASN A 21 17.95 4.40 5.86
N VAL A 22 16.74 4.71 5.48
CA VAL A 22 15.78 3.85 4.78
C VAL A 22 16.24 3.59 3.33
N ASN A 23 16.52 2.36 2.91
CA ASN A 23 16.92 2.07 1.53
C ASN A 23 15.71 1.69 0.66
N ILE A 24 15.04 2.69 0.10
CA ILE A 24 13.97 2.45 -0.87
C ILE A 24 14.60 2.30 -2.26
N ASN A 25 14.68 1.06 -2.77
CA ASN A 25 15.11 0.76 -4.14
C ASN A 25 16.42 1.47 -4.59
N GLY A 26 17.45 1.40 -3.75
CA GLY A 26 18.76 1.99 -4.08
C GLY A 26 18.89 3.49 -3.80
N THR A 27 17.96 4.10 -3.09
CA THR A 27 18.03 5.51 -2.69
C THR A 27 18.87 5.74 -1.42
N GLY A 28 19.38 4.69 -0.80
CA GLY A 28 20.14 4.77 0.45
C GLY A 28 19.30 4.91 1.71
N VAL A 29 17.99 4.67 1.61
CA VAL A 29 17.02 4.76 2.71
C VAL A 29 16.62 3.34 3.16
N SER A 30 16.90 2.92 4.39
CA SER A 30 16.60 1.60 4.98
C SER A 30 15.26 1.61 5.74
N ILE A 31 14.39 0.62 5.57
CA ILE A 31 13.12 0.51 6.28
C ILE A 31 13.18 -0.67 7.25
N GLU A 32 13.29 -0.37 8.53
CA GLU A 32 13.16 -1.41 9.56
C GLU A 32 11.74 -1.94 9.66
N ALA A 33 11.62 -3.23 9.96
CA ALA A 33 10.34 -3.83 10.29
C ALA A 33 9.68 -3.10 11.47
N ASN A 34 8.44 -2.65 11.29
CA ASN A 34 7.70 -1.99 12.36
C ASN A 34 7.39 -2.99 13.48
N LYS A 35 8.03 -2.80 14.63
CA LYS A 35 7.85 -3.65 15.82
C LYS A 35 6.57 -3.34 16.59
N THR A 36 5.94 -2.21 16.30
CA THR A 36 4.68 -1.76 16.93
C THR A 36 3.67 -1.37 15.85
N PRO A 37 3.14 -2.35 15.08
CA PRO A 37 2.18 -2.07 14.03
C PRO A 37 0.91 -1.44 14.63
N ILE A 38 0.23 -0.64 13.83
CA ILE A 38 -1.11 -0.13 14.18
C ILE A 38 -2.05 -1.30 14.43
N ASN A 39 -2.91 -1.17 15.41
CA ASN A 39 -3.91 -2.18 15.74
C ASN A 39 -5.21 -1.54 16.23
N THR A 40 -6.29 -2.31 16.28
CA THR A 40 -7.57 -1.91 16.87
C THR A 40 -8.24 -3.08 17.58
N ALA A 41 -9.17 -2.77 18.45
CA ALA A 41 -9.99 -3.78 19.11
C ALA A 41 -10.98 -4.43 18.13
N LYS A 42 -11.36 -5.67 18.41
CA LYS A 42 -12.43 -6.36 17.68
C LYS A 42 -13.73 -5.56 17.77
N ASN A 43 -14.40 -5.39 16.64
CA ASN A 43 -15.68 -4.71 16.51
C ASN A 43 -16.80 -5.76 16.40
N SER A 44 -17.57 -5.94 17.48
CA SER A 44 -18.65 -6.92 17.52
C SER A 44 -19.75 -6.65 16.49
N ASP A 45 -20.03 -5.37 16.20
CA ASP A 45 -21.08 -4.99 15.25
C ASP A 45 -20.63 -5.30 13.81
N ALA A 46 -19.35 -5.07 13.48
CA ALA A 46 -18.80 -5.47 12.20
C ALA A 46 -18.85 -7.00 12.01
N VAL A 47 -18.49 -7.75 13.04
CA VAL A 47 -18.55 -9.22 12.99
C VAL A 47 -20.00 -9.72 12.83
N ALA A 48 -20.96 -9.07 13.49
CA ALA A 48 -22.38 -9.44 13.39
C ALA A 48 -22.98 -9.21 11.99
N GLN A 49 -22.36 -8.35 11.18
CA GLN A 49 -22.77 -8.08 9.80
C GLN A 49 -22.23 -9.08 8.78
N LEU A 50 -21.27 -9.91 9.17
CA LEU A 50 -20.78 -10.97 8.28
C LEU A 50 -21.90 -11.98 7.99
N PRO A 51 -22.09 -12.40 6.71
CA PRO A 51 -23.00 -13.48 6.40
C PRO A 51 -22.64 -14.74 7.20
N LYS A 52 -23.64 -15.44 7.74
CA LYS A 52 -23.40 -16.62 8.58
C LYS A 52 -22.70 -17.77 7.84
N ASP A 53 -22.85 -17.81 6.55
CA ASP A 53 -22.25 -18.81 5.64
C ASP A 53 -20.98 -18.32 4.98
N TYR A 54 -20.53 -17.10 5.28
CA TYR A 54 -19.24 -16.60 4.76
C TYR A 54 -18.09 -17.52 5.17
N ARG A 55 -17.25 -17.83 4.21
CA ARG A 55 -16.05 -18.64 4.43
C ARG A 55 -14.83 -17.84 4.02
N PHE A 56 -13.95 -17.58 4.99
CA PHE A 56 -12.66 -16.98 4.73
C PHE A 56 -11.79 -17.92 3.92
N ALA A 57 -10.98 -17.36 3.03
CA ALA A 57 -10.04 -18.11 2.18
C ALA A 57 -9.12 -19.04 3.01
N VAL A 58 -8.72 -18.57 4.19
CA VAL A 58 -8.04 -19.37 5.19
C VAL A 58 -8.79 -19.22 6.52
N PRO A 59 -9.26 -20.33 7.14
CA PRO A 59 -9.97 -20.27 8.41
C PRO A 59 -9.18 -19.50 9.47
N GLY A 60 -9.84 -18.54 10.15
CA GLY A 60 -9.24 -17.73 11.19
C GLY A 60 -8.37 -16.56 10.71
N LYS A 61 -8.22 -16.38 9.39
CA LYS A 61 -7.40 -15.34 8.81
C LYS A 61 -8.21 -14.45 7.86
N PHE A 62 -7.86 -13.18 7.80
CA PHE A 62 -8.26 -12.27 6.73
C PHE A 62 -7.15 -12.26 5.68
N THR A 63 -7.38 -12.91 4.56
CA THR A 63 -6.39 -13.09 3.49
C THR A 63 -6.53 -12.00 2.45
N VAL A 64 -5.52 -11.15 2.36
CA VAL A 64 -5.51 -9.96 1.50
C VAL A 64 -4.44 -10.06 0.43
N ALA A 65 -4.87 -9.98 -0.83
CA ALA A 65 -3.95 -9.83 -1.96
C ALA A 65 -3.41 -8.41 -2.03
N VAL A 66 -2.10 -8.28 -2.16
CA VAL A 66 -1.40 -7.02 -2.38
C VAL A 66 -0.57 -7.13 -3.65
N ALA A 67 -0.91 -6.33 -4.66
CA ALA A 67 -0.17 -6.19 -5.90
C ALA A 67 0.69 -4.92 -5.87
N GLY A 68 1.72 -4.86 -6.73
CA GLY A 68 2.54 -3.66 -6.83
C GLY A 68 3.43 -3.44 -5.61
N LEU A 69 4.17 -4.46 -5.22
CA LEU A 69 5.17 -4.38 -4.16
C LEU A 69 6.23 -3.31 -4.47
N ASN A 70 6.81 -2.71 -3.41
CA ASN A 70 7.75 -1.59 -3.51
C ASN A 70 7.16 -0.29 -4.09
N GLN A 71 5.94 0.04 -3.68
CA GLN A 71 5.27 1.31 -3.95
C GLN A 71 5.10 2.14 -2.66
N PRO A 72 6.18 2.67 -2.07
CA PRO A 72 6.06 3.50 -0.90
C PRO A 72 5.26 4.78 -1.18
N PRO A 73 4.43 5.26 -0.26
CA PRO A 73 4.21 4.77 1.10
C PRO A 73 3.11 3.70 1.21
N LEU A 74 2.65 3.11 0.11
CA LEU A 74 1.51 2.19 0.08
C LEU A 74 1.89 0.79 0.54
N THR A 75 2.89 0.21 -0.13
CA THR A 75 3.45 -1.11 0.19
C THR A 75 4.94 -1.11 -0.08
N VAL A 76 5.69 -1.68 0.84
CA VAL A 76 7.13 -1.85 0.71
C VAL A 76 7.58 -3.04 1.57
N PHE A 77 8.57 -3.78 1.11
CA PHE A 77 9.27 -4.73 1.98
C PHE A 77 10.21 -3.98 2.91
N SER A 78 10.23 -4.38 4.18
CA SER A 78 11.29 -3.97 5.09
C SER A 78 12.62 -4.59 4.68
N ASP A 79 13.70 -4.18 5.34
CA ASP A 79 15.06 -4.66 5.06
C ASP A 79 15.24 -6.16 5.28
N ASP A 80 14.32 -6.81 6.00
CA ASP A 80 14.30 -8.25 6.16
C ASP A 80 13.80 -9.01 4.91
N ASN A 81 13.30 -8.30 3.88
CA ASN A 81 12.69 -8.82 2.66
C ASN A 81 11.51 -9.79 2.90
N LYS A 82 10.88 -9.71 4.05
CA LYS A 82 9.76 -10.57 4.47
C LYS A 82 8.58 -9.78 4.97
N THR A 83 8.82 -8.76 5.79
CA THR A 83 7.78 -7.95 6.41
C THR A 83 7.31 -6.89 5.43
N LEU A 84 6.03 -6.94 5.07
CA LEU A 84 5.38 -5.89 4.29
C LEU A 84 4.90 -4.77 5.21
N LEU A 85 5.19 -3.55 4.83
CA LEU A 85 4.85 -2.31 5.51
C LEU A 85 4.13 -1.37 4.56
N GLY A 86 3.47 -0.36 5.10
CA GLY A 86 2.82 0.71 4.35
C GLY A 86 1.35 0.85 4.66
N SER A 87 0.76 1.94 4.18
CA SER A 87 -0.62 2.32 4.52
C SER A 87 -1.66 1.29 4.09
N GLU A 88 -1.42 0.52 3.04
CA GLU A 88 -2.34 -0.53 2.58
C GLU A 88 -2.29 -1.76 3.48
N VAL A 89 -1.09 -2.11 3.96
CA VAL A 89 -0.92 -3.19 4.95
C VAL A 89 -1.55 -2.80 6.28
N ASP A 90 -1.44 -1.53 6.68
CA ASP A 90 -2.04 -1.01 7.91
C ASP A 90 -3.57 -1.03 7.84
N VAL A 91 -4.17 -0.63 6.71
CA VAL A 91 -5.62 -0.75 6.49
C VAL A 91 -6.06 -2.21 6.57
N ALA A 92 -5.34 -3.13 5.91
CA ALA A 92 -5.64 -4.55 5.97
C ALA A 92 -5.58 -5.09 7.40
N ARG A 93 -4.60 -4.65 8.20
CA ARG A 93 -4.45 -5.02 9.61
C ARG A 93 -5.62 -4.54 10.45
N LEU A 94 -6.03 -3.28 10.31
CA LEU A 94 -7.17 -2.72 11.05
C LEU A 94 -8.47 -3.47 10.72
N VAL A 95 -8.67 -3.90 9.46
CA VAL A 95 -9.82 -4.72 9.09
C VAL A 95 -9.73 -6.10 9.74
N ALA A 96 -8.59 -6.78 9.66
CA ALA A 96 -8.39 -8.09 10.30
C ALA A 96 -8.65 -8.03 11.81
N ASP A 97 -8.05 -7.06 12.50
CA ASP A 97 -8.22 -6.85 13.94
C ASP A 97 -9.70 -6.58 14.30
N SER A 98 -10.38 -5.70 13.52
CA SER A 98 -11.80 -5.40 13.72
C SER A 98 -12.68 -6.64 13.58
N LEU A 99 -12.32 -7.58 12.74
CA LEU A 99 -13.00 -8.86 12.59
C LEU A 99 -12.55 -9.91 13.61
N GLY A 100 -11.50 -9.65 14.38
CA GLY A 100 -10.89 -10.60 15.31
C GLY A 100 -10.17 -11.75 14.60
N LEU A 101 -9.57 -11.46 13.44
CA LEU A 101 -8.86 -12.41 12.59
C LEU A 101 -7.36 -12.10 12.54
N GLU A 102 -6.56 -13.10 12.23
CA GLU A 102 -5.15 -12.91 11.90
C GLU A 102 -5.03 -12.34 10.47
N LEU A 103 -4.19 -11.32 10.28
CA LEU A 103 -3.89 -10.80 8.95
C LEU A 103 -2.98 -11.77 8.17
N ASN A 104 -3.38 -12.15 6.97
CA ASN A 104 -2.57 -12.91 6.02
C ASN A 104 -2.40 -12.12 4.72
N VAL A 105 -1.26 -11.46 4.54
CA VAL A 105 -0.96 -10.68 3.33
C VAL A 105 -0.32 -11.60 2.30
N VAL A 106 -0.89 -11.64 1.10
CA VAL A 106 -0.40 -12.45 -0.02
C VAL A 106 0.05 -11.55 -1.16
N PRO A 107 1.36 -11.48 -1.43
CA PRO A 107 1.87 -10.83 -2.63
C PRO A 107 1.32 -11.48 -3.89
N THR A 108 0.84 -10.66 -4.83
CA THR A 108 0.30 -11.15 -6.10
C THR A 108 0.66 -10.20 -7.26
N SER A 109 0.45 -10.64 -8.48
CA SER A 109 0.55 -9.77 -9.65
C SER A 109 -0.69 -8.88 -9.81
N TRP A 110 -0.55 -7.78 -10.55
CA TRP A 110 -1.69 -6.93 -10.87
C TRP A 110 -2.76 -7.67 -11.69
N GLU A 111 -2.34 -8.56 -12.55
CA GLU A 111 -3.21 -9.35 -13.44
C GLU A 111 -3.99 -10.42 -12.68
N ASP A 112 -3.45 -10.95 -11.57
CA ASP A 112 -4.01 -12.09 -10.85
C ASP A 112 -5.03 -11.72 -9.77
N TRP A 113 -4.98 -10.50 -9.21
CA TRP A 113 -5.85 -10.13 -8.09
C TRP A 113 -7.35 -10.27 -8.42
N PRO A 114 -7.85 -9.91 -9.65
CA PRO A 114 -9.28 -9.98 -9.91
C PRO A 114 -9.80 -11.42 -9.87
N LEU A 115 -9.07 -12.35 -10.49
CA LEU A 115 -9.45 -13.75 -10.49
C LEU A 115 -9.30 -14.36 -9.09
N GLY A 116 -8.26 -13.97 -8.36
CA GLY A 116 -8.03 -14.47 -7.00
C GLY A 116 -9.13 -14.09 -6.02
N VAL A 117 -9.65 -12.86 -6.10
CA VAL A 117 -10.81 -12.43 -5.30
C VAL A 117 -12.08 -13.13 -5.77
N ALA A 118 -12.35 -13.16 -7.09
CA ALA A 118 -13.55 -13.77 -7.63
C ALA A 118 -13.65 -15.29 -7.35
N SER A 119 -12.52 -15.98 -7.25
CA SER A 119 -12.47 -17.42 -6.94
C SER A 119 -12.45 -17.74 -5.44
N GLY A 120 -12.39 -16.73 -4.57
CA GLY A 120 -12.27 -16.93 -3.12
C GLY A 120 -10.87 -17.35 -2.66
N LYS A 121 -9.85 -17.24 -3.50
CA LYS A 121 -8.44 -17.43 -3.11
C LYS A 121 -7.98 -16.38 -2.12
N TYR A 122 -8.54 -15.17 -2.22
CA TYR A 122 -8.34 -14.05 -1.31
C TYR A 122 -9.69 -13.54 -0.82
N ASP A 123 -9.75 -13.09 0.43
CA ASP A 123 -10.94 -12.44 0.98
C ASP A 123 -11.10 -11.02 0.44
N ALA A 124 -9.98 -10.35 0.16
CA ALA A 124 -9.94 -9.00 -0.40
C ALA A 124 -8.65 -8.75 -1.19
N ALA A 125 -8.64 -7.68 -1.97
CA ALA A 125 -7.43 -7.10 -2.54
C ALA A 125 -7.33 -5.63 -2.13
N ILE A 126 -6.15 -5.20 -1.66
CA ILE A 126 -5.84 -3.82 -1.29
C ILE A 126 -4.55 -3.42 -2.00
N SER A 127 -4.67 -2.65 -3.10
CA SER A 127 -3.54 -2.31 -3.98
C SER A 127 -3.84 -1.07 -4.79
N ASN A 128 -4.27 0.02 -4.14
CA ASN A 128 -4.64 1.25 -4.84
C ASN A 128 -5.61 1.02 -6.03
N ILE A 129 -6.55 0.10 -5.85
CA ILE A 129 -7.47 -0.30 -6.91
C ILE A 129 -8.54 0.77 -7.08
N THR A 130 -8.51 1.48 -8.20
CA THR A 130 -9.50 2.49 -8.53
C THR A 130 -10.89 1.86 -8.69
N VAL A 131 -11.91 2.44 -8.06
CA VAL A 131 -13.31 2.06 -8.25
C VAL A 131 -13.77 2.55 -9.60
N THR A 132 -14.12 1.61 -10.50
CA THR A 132 -14.67 1.91 -11.82
C THR A 132 -16.03 1.23 -12.00
N LYS A 133 -16.83 1.70 -12.97
CA LYS A 133 -18.13 1.09 -13.28
C LYS A 133 -17.95 -0.40 -13.61
N ALA A 134 -17.03 -0.73 -14.50
CA ALA A 134 -16.77 -2.11 -14.92
C ALA A 134 -16.34 -3.03 -13.77
N ARG A 135 -15.54 -2.50 -12.82
CA ARG A 135 -15.11 -3.27 -11.63
C ARG A 135 -16.26 -3.48 -10.65
N LYS A 136 -17.15 -2.48 -10.48
CA LYS A 136 -18.34 -2.61 -9.62
C LYS A 136 -19.36 -3.63 -10.10
N GLU A 137 -19.29 -4.05 -11.35
CA GLU A 137 -20.12 -5.15 -11.88
C GLU A 137 -19.65 -6.52 -11.36
N LYS A 138 -18.44 -6.61 -10.81
CA LYS A 138 -17.80 -7.87 -10.40
C LYS A 138 -17.41 -7.93 -8.93
N PHE A 139 -17.23 -6.77 -8.29
CA PHE A 139 -16.67 -6.66 -6.94
C PHE A 139 -17.39 -5.58 -6.14
N ASP A 140 -17.51 -5.81 -4.85
CA ASP A 140 -17.86 -4.80 -3.88
C ASP A 140 -16.62 -4.01 -3.46
N PHE A 141 -16.81 -2.73 -3.10
CA PHE A 141 -15.72 -1.83 -2.76
C PHE A 141 -15.99 -1.09 -1.46
N ALA A 142 -14.98 -1.05 -0.59
CA ALA A 142 -14.87 -0.10 0.49
C ALA A 142 -13.75 0.90 0.16
N THR A 143 -14.07 2.19 0.12
CA THR A 143 -13.10 3.25 -0.17
C THR A 143 -12.45 3.73 1.12
N TYR A 144 -11.15 3.83 1.15
CA TYR A 144 -10.38 4.30 2.31
C TYR A 144 -9.49 5.51 1.97
N ARG A 145 -9.33 5.82 0.67
CA ARG A 145 -8.44 6.87 0.19
C ARG A 145 -8.97 7.49 -1.10
N LYS A 146 -8.69 8.78 -1.29
CA LYS A 146 -8.84 9.46 -2.58
C LYS A 146 -7.45 9.62 -3.20
N ASP A 147 -7.34 9.33 -4.49
CA ASP A 147 -6.10 9.45 -5.24
C ASP A 147 -6.32 10.28 -6.51
N SER A 148 -5.23 10.72 -7.12
CA SER A 148 -5.23 11.47 -8.36
C SER A 148 -4.23 10.87 -9.34
N LEU A 149 -4.56 10.87 -10.62
CA LEU A 149 -3.64 10.45 -11.67
C LEU A 149 -2.75 11.62 -12.07
N GLY A 150 -1.52 11.33 -12.44
CA GLY A 150 -0.57 12.32 -12.92
C GLY A 150 0.36 11.74 -13.95
N PHE A 151 0.91 12.62 -14.78
CA PHE A 151 1.99 12.30 -15.70
C PHE A 151 3.33 12.61 -15.06
N TYR A 152 4.28 11.75 -15.28
CA TYR A 152 5.66 11.92 -14.84
C TYR A 152 6.57 11.97 -16.04
N VAL A 153 7.46 12.95 -16.07
CA VAL A 153 8.48 13.11 -17.11
C VAL A 153 9.84 13.30 -16.46
N LYS A 154 10.91 13.08 -17.20
CA LYS A 154 12.26 13.42 -16.73
C LYS A 154 12.35 14.91 -16.42
N SER A 155 13.10 15.28 -15.40
CA SER A 155 13.30 16.70 -15.01
C SER A 155 13.83 17.57 -16.15
N THR A 156 14.57 16.98 -17.08
CA THR A 156 15.12 17.62 -18.28
C THR A 156 14.13 17.66 -19.45
N SER A 157 12.91 17.11 -19.30
CA SER A 157 11.92 17.08 -20.37
C SER A 157 11.45 18.50 -20.75
N PRO A 158 11.23 18.80 -22.03
CA PRO A 158 10.59 20.03 -22.47
C PRO A 158 9.09 20.08 -22.14
N ILE A 159 8.46 18.92 -21.86
CA ILE A 159 7.03 18.84 -21.53
C ILE A 159 6.81 19.46 -20.14
N LYS A 160 5.97 20.50 -20.08
CA LYS A 160 5.69 21.21 -18.82
C LYS A 160 4.30 20.93 -18.27
N SER A 161 3.35 20.52 -19.11
CA SER A 161 1.97 20.24 -18.73
C SER A 161 1.34 19.26 -19.71
N LEU A 162 0.47 18.39 -19.22
CA LEU A 162 -0.39 17.50 -19.98
C LEU A 162 -1.76 17.50 -19.26
N GLN A 163 -2.74 18.19 -19.79
CA GLN A 163 -4.04 18.43 -19.12
C GLN A 163 -5.25 17.94 -19.91
N LYS A 164 -5.11 17.72 -21.19
CA LYS A 164 -6.18 17.32 -22.09
C LYS A 164 -5.69 16.32 -23.14
N ALA A 165 -6.62 15.67 -23.84
CA ALA A 165 -6.32 14.60 -24.79
C ALA A 165 -5.32 15.02 -25.89
N GLU A 166 -5.47 16.23 -26.43
CA GLU A 166 -4.59 16.72 -27.49
C GLU A 166 -3.13 16.88 -27.05
N ASP A 167 -2.89 17.08 -25.76
CA ASP A 167 -1.53 17.25 -25.22
C ASP A 167 -0.69 15.97 -25.28
N ILE A 168 -1.33 14.81 -25.42
CA ILE A 168 -0.63 13.51 -25.53
C ILE A 168 -0.40 13.06 -26.97
N ALA A 169 -0.94 13.78 -27.96
CA ALA A 169 -0.82 13.42 -29.37
C ALA A 169 0.67 13.28 -29.79
N GLY A 170 1.02 12.16 -30.39
CA GLY A 170 2.37 11.86 -30.84
C GLY A 170 3.39 11.52 -29.74
N LEU A 171 2.99 11.50 -28.46
CA LEU A 171 3.85 11.11 -27.36
C LEU A 171 3.91 9.58 -27.21
N ARG A 172 5.07 9.08 -26.76
CA ARG A 172 5.21 7.68 -26.30
C ARG A 172 5.06 7.65 -24.79
N ILE A 173 3.98 7.01 -24.33
CA ILE A 173 3.63 6.95 -22.91
C ILE A 173 3.72 5.49 -22.45
N ILE A 174 4.35 5.28 -21.29
CA ILE A 174 4.40 3.98 -20.61
C ILE A 174 3.30 3.97 -19.57
N VAL A 175 2.51 2.91 -19.55
CA VAL A 175 1.44 2.68 -18.58
C VAL A 175 1.31 1.19 -18.28
N GLY A 176 0.88 0.84 -17.07
CA GLY A 176 0.61 -0.55 -16.71
C GLY A 176 -0.65 -1.07 -17.41
N SER A 177 -0.58 -2.28 -17.94
CA SER A 177 -1.74 -2.94 -18.58
C SER A 177 -2.83 -3.28 -17.55
N GLY A 178 -4.10 -3.24 -17.98
CA GLY A 178 -5.26 -3.53 -17.14
C GLY A 178 -5.53 -2.48 -16.05
N THR A 179 -4.85 -1.34 -16.08
CA THR A 179 -5.02 -0.26 -15.11
C THR A 179 -6.08 0.76 -15.55
N ASN A 180 -6.60 1.53 -14.59
CA ASN A 180 -7.46 2.66 -14.90
C ASN A 180 -6.72 3.75 -15.70
N GLN A 181 -5.42 3.90 -15.47
CA GLN A 181 -4.55 4.80 -16.19
C GLN A 181 -4.51 4.46 -17.68
N GLU A 182 -4.36 3.18 -18.01
CA GLU A 182 -4.40 2.71 -19.40
C GLU A 182 -5.75 3.02 -20.04
N ALA A 183 -6.85 2.73 -19.36
CA ALA A 183 -8.19 2.98 -19.89
C ALA A 183 -8.43 4.47 -20.23
N ILE A 184 -7.93 5.38 -19.39
CA ILE A 184 -8.00 6.83 -19.61
C ILE A 184 -7.13 7.23 -20.81
N LEU A 185 -5.91 6.70 -20.90
CA LEU A 185 -5.01 7.02 -22.03
C LEU A 185 -5.57 6.51 -23.36
N LEU A 186 -6.18 5.32 -23.38
CA LEU A 186 -6.85 4.80 -24.58
C LEU A 186 -8.03 5.68 -24.99
N ALA A 187 -8.84 6.13 -24.04
CA ALA A 187 -9.93 7.07 -24.31
C ALA A 187 -9.39 8.40 -24.89
N TRP A 188 -8.36 8.99 -24.29
CA TRP A 188 -7.72 10.20 -24.80
C TRP A 188 -7.10 10.00 -26.20
N ASN A 189 -6.49 8.84 -26.43
CA ASN A 189 -5.93 8.54 -27.74
C ASN A 189 -7.02 8.43 -28.81
N ALA A 190 -8.18 7.91 -28.48
CA ALA A 190 -9.31 7.84 -29.39
C ALA A 190 -9.87 9.23 -29.77
N GLU A 191 -9.74 10.24 -28.92
CA GLU A 191 -10.10 11.64 -29.21
C GLU A 191 -9.13 12.28 -30.21
N ASN A 192 -7.91 11.75 -30.35
CA ASN A 192 -6.87 12.25 -31.25
C ASN A 192 -6.84 11.58 -32.63
N LEU A 193 -7.68 10.56 -32.86
CA LEU A 193 -7.79 9.81 -34.12
C LEU A 193 -8.90 10.35 -35.03
#